data_37710e773505c9661385150010be30a8
#
_entry.id   37710e773505c9661385150010be30a8
#
_cell.length_a   1.000
_cell.length_b   1.000
_cell.length_c   1.000
_cell.angle_alpha   90.00
_cell.angle_beta   90.00
_cell.angle_gamma   90.00
#
_symmetry.space_group_name_H-M   'P 1'
#
loop_
_entity.id
_entity.type
_entity.pdbx_description
1 polymer ?
#
loop_
_entity_poly.entity_id
_entity_poly.type
_entity_poly.pdbx_seq_one_letter_code
_entity_poly.pdbx_strand_id
1 'polypeptide(L)'
;MESFEEVYQKYLKEVYCFLLRLSGDREIAEELTQQTFAIAFEKLENFRGECKLSVWLCQIAKHEYYAWTKKQKRYANKLDENHADQGEDLLNGIINQENGQIIRKILHDLQEPYKEVFMLRVMGEVSYRDIGQLFSKSESWARVAYYRAKKMIVEKMGGAGNDEM
;
A
#
# COMPACT_ATOMS: atom_id res chain seq x y z
N MET A 1 -9.64 -26.74 0.53
CA MET A 1 -9.52 -25.40 -0.07
C MET A 1 -10.73 -24.55 0.30
N GLU A 2 -10.49 -23.40 0.87
CA GLU A 2 -11.56 -22.49 1.26
C GLU A 2 -12.31 -22.00 0.01
N SER A 3 -13.64 -21.93 0.09
CA SER A 3 -14.41 -21.33 -0.99
C SER A 3 -14.17 -19.82 -1.04
N PHE A 4 -14.46 -19.20 -2.17
CA PHE A 4 -14.32 -17.74 -2.30
C PHE A 4 -15.16 -17.01 -1.24
N GLU A 5 -16.37 -17.50 -0.98
CA GLU A 5 -17.25 -16.89 0.03
C GLU A 5 -16.62 -16.91 1.43
N GLU A 6 -15.99 -18.01 1.79
CA GLU A 6 -15.28 -18.13 3.07
C GLU A 6 -14.09 -17.17 3.13
N VAL A 7 -13.34 -17.07 2.03
CA VAL A 7 -12.23 -16.14 1.92
C VAL A 7 -12.73 -14.70 2.06
N TYR A 8 -13.79 -14.37 1.36
CA TYR A 8 -14.39 -13.03 1.41
C TYR A 8 -14.77 -12.65 2.83
N GLN A 9 -15.51 -13.51 3.52
CA GLN A 9 -15.97 -13.23 4.89
C GLN A 9 -14.82 -13.13 5.87
N LYS A 10 -13.81 -13.97 5.70
CA LYS A 10 -12.68 -14.02 6.62
C LYS A 10 -11.76 -12.82 6.49
N TYR A 11 -11.51 -12.34 5.25
CA TYR A 11 -10.51 -11.33 4.99
C TYR A 11 -11.07 -9.97 4.61
N LEU A 12 -12.38 -9.82 4.51
CA LEU A 12 -13.01 -8.56 4.11
C LEU A 12 -12.55 -7.39 4.97
N LYS A 13 -12.59 -7.59 6.30
CA LYS A 13 -12.22 -6.53 7.24
C LYS A 13 -10.75 -6.15 7.12
N GLU A 14 -9.88 -7.14 6.97
CA GLU A 14 -8.43 -6.89 6.85
C GLU A 14 -8.10 -6.09 5.60
N VAL A 15 -8.68 -6.47 4.47
CA VAL A 15 -8.48 -5.79 3.21
C VAL A 15 -9.04 -4.36 3.26
N TYR A 16 -10.23 -4.22 3.80
CA TYR A 16 -10.86 -2.91 3.97
C TYR A 16 -10.01 -2.00 4.86
N CYS A 17 -9.53 -2.50 5.99
CA CYS A 17 -8.71 -1.72 6.89
C CYS A 17 -7.38 -1.32 6.24
N PHE A 18 -6.77 -2.23 5.49
CA PHE A 18 -5.56 -1.93 4.73
C PHE A 18 -5.80 -0.79 3.74
N LEU A 19 -6.87 -0.88 2.98
CA LEU A 19 -7.21 0.15 1.99
C LEU A 19 -7.63 1.45 2.64
N LEU A 20 -8.29 1.38 3.80
CA LEU A 20 -8.64 2.58 4.54
C LEU A 20 -7.39 3.32 5.04
N ARG A 21 -6.39 2.58 5.50
CA ARG A 21 -5.11 3.17 5.91
C ARG A 21 -4.41 3.81 4.72
N LEU A 22 -4.47 3.17 3.54
CA LEU A 22 -3.85 3.71 2.34
C LEU A 22 -4.56 4.95 1.82
N SER A 23 -5.88 4.90 1.74
CA SER A 23 -6.67 5.94 1.09
C SER A 23 -7.10 7.07 2.03
N GLY A 24 -7.29 6.76 3.31
CA GLY A 24 -7.85 7.71 4.25
C GLY A 24 -9.30 8.06 4.00
N ASP A 25 -9.99 7.32 3.13
CA ASP A 25 -11.36 7.62 2.70
C ASP A 25 -12.18 6.34 2.65
N ARG A 26 -13.33 6.35 3.31
CA ARG A 26 -14.20 5.17 3.42
C ARG A 26 -14.76 4.74 2.06
N GLU A 27 -15.21 5.68 1.27
CA GLU A 27 -15.82 5.37 -0.04
C GLU A 27 -14.80 4.75 -0.97
N ILE A 28 -13.61 5.31 -1.02
CA ILE A 28 -12.52 4.79 -1.83
C ILE A 28 -12.12 3.41 -1.34
N ALA A 29 -11.99 3.23 -0.02
CA ALA A 29 -11.64 1.95 0.56
C ALA A 29 -12.69 0.88 0.24
N GLU A 30 -13.97 1.21 0.33
CA GLU A 30 -15.04 0.28 -0.01
C GLU A 30 -14.99 -0.12 -1.48
N GLU A 31 -14.85 0.85 -2.36
CA GLU A 31 -14.78 0.60 -3.80
C GLU A 31 -13.59 -0.28 -4.15
N LEU A 32 -12.42 0.06 -3.64
CA LEU A 32 -11.21 -0.71 -3.91
C LEU A 32 -11.24 -2.10 -3.27
N THR A 33 -11.91 -2.24 -2.13
CA THR A 33 -12.11 -3.54 -1.51
C THR A 33 -12.94 -4.43 -2.43
N GLN A 34 -14.01 -3.91 -2.99
CA GLN A 34 -14.84 -4.67 -3.93
C GLN A 34 -14.05 -5.08 -5.17
N GLN A 35 -13.26 -4.16 -5.71
CA GLN A 35 -12.42 -4.45 -6.87
C GLN A 35 -11.37 -5.50 -6.55
N THR A 36 -10.77 -5.42 -5.36
CA THR A 36 -9.76 -6.38 -4.91
C THR A 36 -10.33 -7.79 -4.87
N PHE A 37 -11.52 -7.96 -4.29
CA PHE A 37 -12.13 -9.28 -4.22
C PHE A 37 -12.64 -9.78 -5.56
N ALA A 38 -13.05 -8.86 -6.45
CA ALA A 38 -13.41 -9.27 -7.81
C ALA A 38 -12.20 -9.86 -8.54
N ILE A 39 -11.05 -9.24 -8.41
CA ILE A 39 -9.80 -9.75 -8.99
C ILE A 39 -9.39 -11.06 -8.31
N ALA A 40 -9.49 -11.10 -6.98
CA ALA A 40 -9.16 -12.29 -6.22
C ALA A 40 -10.05 -13.48 -6.63
N PHE A 41 -11.31 -13.23 -6.87
CA PHE A 41 -12.24 -14.28 -7.33
C PHE A 41 -11.75 -14.91 -8.63
N GLU A 42 -11.33 -14.10 -9.58
CA GLU A 42 -10.84 -14.59 -10.86
C GLU A 42 -9.51 -15.35 -10.73
N LYS A 43 -8.67 -14.95 -9.79
CA LYS A 43 -7.30 -15.47 -9.67
C LYS A 43 -7.09 -16.47 -8.54
N LEU A 44 -8.10 -16.74 -7.75
CA LEU A 44 -7.96 -17.60 -6.56
C LEU A 44 -7.49 -19.02 -6.93
N GLU A 45 -7.95 -19.55 -8.05
CA GLU A 45 -7.53 -20.87 -8.52
C GLU A 45 -6.04 -20.93 -8.84
N ASN A 46 -5.45 -19.80 -9.19
CA ASN A 46 -4.04 -19.68 -9.52
C ASN A 46 -3.15 -19.39 -8.32
N PHE A 47 -3.75 -19.18 -7.15
CA PHE A 47 -3.01 -18.94 -5.93
C PHE A 47 -2.30 -20.21 -5.49
N ARG A 48 -0.98 -20.15 -5.39
CA ARG A 48 -0.15 -21.33 -5.14
C ARG A 48 0.27 -21.52 -3.69
N GLY A 49 -0.19 -20.67 -2.79
CA GLY A 49 0.18 -20.78 -1.39
C GLY A 49 1.61 -20.35 -1.06
N GLU A 50 2.23 -19.56 -1.93
CA GLU A 50 3.59 -19.06 -1.72
C GLU A 50 3.68 -18.06 -0.57
N CYS A 51 2.56 -17.48 -0.19
CA CYS A 51 2.45 -16.57 0.96
C CYS A 51 1.08 -16.78 1.60
N LYS A 52 0.84 -16.14 2.73
CA LYS A 52 -0.48 -16.16 3.34
C LYS A 52 -1.49 -15.50 2.41
N LEU A 53 -2.71 -16.02 2.43
CA LEU A 53 -3.78 -15.50 1.58
C LEU A 53 -4.05 -14.03 1.87
N SER A 54 -3.98 -13.63 3.15
CA SER A 54 -4.15 -12.22 3.53
C SER A 54 -3.10 -11.32 2.90
N VAL A 55 -1.85 -11.78 2.81
CA VAL A 55 -0.76 -11.03 2.17
C VAL A 55 -1.01 -10.89 0.68
N TRP A 56 -1.43 -11.97 0.04
CA TRP A 56 -1.76 -11.98 -1.39
C TRP A 56 -2.88 -10.99 -1.69
N LEU A 57 -3.93 -10.99 -0.87
CA LEU A 57 -5.05 -10.05 -1.02
C LEU A 57 -4.61 -8.60 -0.82
N CYS A 58 -3.79 -8.34 0.18
CA CYS A 58 -3.25 -6.99 0.42
C CYS A 58 -2.38 -6.52 -0.74
N GLN A 59 -1.67 -7.42 -1.39
CA GLN A 59 -0.88 -7.08 -2.55
C GLN A 59 -1.76 -6.69 -3.74
N ILE A 60 -2.84 -7.43 -3.98
CA ILE A 60 -3.83 -7.05 -5.00
C ILE A 60 -4.41 -5.68 -4.66
N ALA A 61 -4.78 -5.47 -3.41
CA ALA A 61 -5.35 -4.20 -2.94
C ALA A 61 -4.38 -3.05 -3.15
N LYS A 62 -3.10 -3.26 -2.86
CA LYS A 62 -2.06 -2.25 -3.07
C LYS A 62 -1.97 -1.86 -4.55
N HIS A 63 -1.95 -2.85 -5.43
CA HIS A 63 -1.90 -2.60 -6.87
C HIS A 63 -3.13 -1.84 -7.36
N GLU A 64 -4.31 -2.19 -6.86
CA GLU A 64 -5.53 -1.49 -7.21
C GLU A 64 -5.52 -0.05 -6.71
N TYR A 65 -5.01 0.18 -5.51
CA TYR A 65 -4.89 1.52 -4.97
C TYR A 65 -3.98 2.39 -5.84
N TYR A 66 -2.81 1.88 -6.21
CA TYR A 66 -1.89 2.66 -7.04
C TYR A 66 -2.42 2.89 -8.45
N ALA A 67 -3.10 1.90 -9.02
CA ALA A 67 -3.75 2.08 -10.32
C ALA A 67 -4.81 3.19 -10.23
N TRP A 68 -5.56 3.20 -9.14
CA TRP A 68 -6.58 4.22 -8.89
C TRP A 68 -5.95 5.62 -8.74
N THR A 69 -4.89 5.75 -7.93
CA THR A 69 -4.22 7.04 -7.74
C THR A 69 -3.64 7.56 -9.04
N LYS A 70 -3.06 6.68 -9.84
CA LYS A 70 -2.49 7.04 -11.13
C LYS A 70 -3.56 7.54 -12.09
N LYS A 71 -4.71 6.89 -12.10
CA LYS A 71 -5.86 7.29 -12.91
C LYS A 71 -6.40 8.64 -12.47
N GLN A 72 -6.49 8.88 -11.16
CA GLN A 72 -6.96 10.16 -10.62
C GLN A 72 -5.99 11.30 -10.96
N LYS A 73 -4.69 11.06 -10.92
CA LYS A 73 -3.70 12.07 -11.32
C LYS A 73 -3.86 12.46 -12.79
N ARG A 74 -4.07 11.47 -13.66
CA ARG A 74 -4.29 11.76 -15.08
C ARG A 74 -5.54 12.58 -15.29
N TYR A 75 -6.61 12.25 -14.57
CA TYR A 75 -7.88 12.94 -14.67
C TYR A 75 -7.75 14.39 -14.19
N ALA A 76 -7.10 14.60 -13.06
CA ALA A 76 -6.87 15.93 -12.50
C ALA A 76 -6.01 16.77 -13.43
N ASN A 77 -4.97 16.20 -14.05
CA ASN A 77 -4.10 16.91 -14.98
C ASN A 77 -4.84 17.32 -16.26
N LYS A 78 -5.86 16.54 -16.64
CA LYS A 78 -6.68 16.87 -17.81
C LYS A 78 -7.69 17.97 -17.53
N LEU A 79 -8.21 18.05 -16.32
CA LEU A 79 -9.27 18.98 -15.97
C LEU A 79 -8.77 20.31 -15.45
N ASP A 80 -7.65 20.31 -14.74
CA ASP A 80 -7.13 21.51 -14.13
C ASP A 80 -5.66 21.32 -13.74
N GLU A 81 -4.79 22.08 -14.39
CA GLU A 81 -3.36 22.08 -14.08
C GLU A 81 -3.06 22.59 -12.66
N ASN A 82 -4.03 23.23 -12.02
CA ASN A 82 -3.89 23.80 -10.70
C ASN A 82 -4.36 22.89 -9.56
N HIS A 83 -4.92 21.72 -9.88
CA HIS A 83 -5.29 20.75 -8.84
C HIS A 83 -4.16 19.77 -8.61
N ALA A 84 -3.07 20.31 -8.10
CA ALA A 84 -1.88 19.51 -7.86
C ALA A 84 -2.05 18.49 -6.73
N ASP A 85 -3.17 18.50 -5.99
CA ASP A 85 -3.12 17.87 -4.69
C ASP A 85 -4.31 17.05 -4.23
N GLN A 86 -5.13 16.54 -5.14
CA GLN A 86 -6.21 15.66 -4.71
C GLN A 86 -5.71 14.31 -4.18
N GLY A 87 -4.48 13.92 -4.52
CA GLY A 87 -3.85 12.77 -3.93
C GLY A 87 -3.38 12.97 -2.49
N GLU A 88 -3.34 14.21 -2.02
CA GLU A 88 -2.81 14.52 -0.69
C GLU A 88 -3.68 14.03 0.45
N ASP A 89 -4.98 13.99 0.25
CA ASP A 89 -5.88 13.58 1.32
C ASP A 89 -5.95 12.09 1.54
N LEU A 90 -5.39 11.30 0.62
CA LEU A 90 -5.59 9.86 0.61
C LEU A 90 -4.80 9.11 1.68
N LEU A 91 -3.65 9.62 2.08
CA LEU A 91 -2.82 8.98 3.10
C LEU A 91 -2.80 9.71 4.43
N ASN A 92 -3.50 10.83 4.53
CA ASN A 92 -3.49 11.67 5.73
C ASN A 92 -4.05 10.99 6.98
N GLY A 93 -4.88 9.97 6.84
CA GLY A 93 -5.44 9.25 7.98
C GLY A 93 -4.54 8.18 8.55
N ILE A 94 -3.44 7.87 7.90
CA ILE A 94 -2.59 6.73 8.27
C ILE A 94 -1.37 7.17 9.05
N ILE A 95 -0.84 8.30 8.70
CA ILE A 95 0.42 8.81 9.21
C ILE A 95 0.13 10.12 9.91
N ASN A 96 0.89 10.42 10.96
CA ASN A 96 0.75 11.64 11.72
C ASN A 96 0.43 12.82 10.80
N GLN A 97 -0.65 13.52 11.07
CA GLN A 97 -1.20 14.57 10.21
C GLN A 97 -0.18 15.64 9.82
N GLU A 98 0.76 15.95 10.70
CA GLU A 98 1.76 16.98 10.43
C GLU A 98 2.72 16.59 9.30
N ASN A 99 3.04 15.32 9.18
CA ASN A 99 4.02 14.83 8.22
C ASN A 99 3.39 13.97 7.11
N GLY A 100 2.08 13.83 7.11
CA GLY A 100 1.39 12.92 6.21
C GLY A 100 1.65 13.20 4.74
N GLN A 101 1.62 14.46 4.35
CA GLN A 101 1.85 14.85 2.96
C GLN A 101 3.28 14.57 2.52
N ILE A 102 4.23 14.89 3.37
CA ILE A 102 5.66 14.69 3.09
C ILE A 102 5.96 13.20 2.94
N ILE A 103 5.48 12.40 3.89
CA ILE A 103 5.71 10.97 3.88
C ILE A 103 5.05 10.32 2.67
N ARG A 104 3.85 10.76 2.30
CA ARG A 104 3.16 10.23 1.12
C ARG A 104 3.95 10.48 -0.15
N LYS A 105 4.46 11.70 -0.34
CA LYS A 105 5.30 12.02 -1.50
C LYS A 105 6.54 11.13 -1.55
N ILE A 106 7.19 10.98 -0.41
CA ILE A 106 8.38 10.16 -0.31
C ILE A 106 8.06 8.70 -0.66
N LEU A 107 6.94 8.19 -0.15
CA LEU A 107 6.51 6.82 -0.44
C LEU A 107 6.22 6.61 -1.91
N HIS A 108 5.55 7.57 -2.55
CA HIS A 108 5.26 7.47 -3.98
C HIS A 108 6.52 7.43 -4.83
N ASP A 109 7.57 8.12 -4.40
CA ASP A 109 8.83 8.22 -5.14
C ASP A 109 9.83 7.14 -4.73
N LEU A 110 9.54 6.37 -3.70
CA LEU A 110 10.45 5.35 -3.20
C LEU A 110 10.57 4.21 -4.21
N GLN A 111 11.80 3.73 -4.40
CA GLN A 111 12.08 2.65 -5.34
C GLN A 111 11.59 1.30 -4.80
N GLU A 112 11.24 0.41 -5.71
CA GLU A 112 10.99 -0.98 -5.36
C GLU A 112 12.32 -1.71 -5.14
N PRO A 113 12.43 -2.68 -4.25
CA PRO A 113 11.34 -3.28 -3.47
C PRO A 113 11.01 -2.55 -2.17
N TYR A 114 11.69 -1.45 -1.87
CA TYR A 114 11.59 -0.75 -0.58
C TYR A 114 10.19 -0.19 -0.34
N LYS A 115 9.57 0.36 -1.36
CA LYS A 115 8.22 0.89 -1.28
C LYS A 115 7.23 -0.19 -0.85
N GLU A 116 7.26 -1.33 -1.51
CA GLU A 116 6.35 -2.43 -1.23
C GLU A 116 6.60 -3.05 0.14
N VAL A 117 7.88 -3.27 0.48
CA VAL A 117 8.24 -3.82 1.79
C VAL A 117 7.76 -2.90 2.92
N PHE A 118 7.99 -1.60 2.77
CA PHE A 118 7.56 -0.63 3.78
C PHE A 118 6.05 -0.64 3.94
N MET A 119 5.32 -0.63 2.84
CA MET A 119 3.86 -0.60 2.87
C MET A 119 3.27 -1.87 3.46
N LEU A 120 3.80 -3.02 3.10
CA LEU A 120 3.34 -4.29 3.67
C LEU A 120 3.59 -4.34 5.17
N ARG A 121 4.75 -3.88 5.61
CA ARG A 121 5.10 -3.92 7.02
C ARG A 121 4.30 -2.94 7.87
N VAL A 122 4.21 -1.68 7.43
CA VAL A 122 3.61 -0.61 8.22
C VAL A 122 2.09 -0.60 8.08
N MET A 123 1.58 -0.68 6.87
CA MET A 123 0.15 -0.55 6.60
C MET A 123 -0.58 -1.90 6.66
N GLY A 124 0.07 -2.94 6.17
CA GLY A 124 -0.50 -4.28 6.16
C GLY A 124 -0.17 -5.10 7.40
N GLU A 125 0.71 -4.64 8.25
CA GLU A 125 1.16 -5.34 9.45
C GLU A 125 1.66 -6.76 9.15
N VAL A 126 2.28 -6.93 7.98
CA VAL A 126 2.79 -8.21 7.51
C VAL A 126 4.14 -8.51 8.18
N SER A 127 4.34 -9.75 8.63
CA SER A 127 5.59 -10.15 9.24
C SER A 127 6.74 -10.15 8.24
N TYR A 128 7.96 -9.99 8.73
CA TYR A 128 9.14 -10.07 7.86
C TYR A 128 9.26 -11.41 7.16
N ARG A 129 8.87 -12.48 7.85
CA ARG A 129 8.86 -13.82 7.28
C ARG A 129 7.97 -13.89 6.04
N ASP A 130 6.77 -13.36 6.17
CA ASP A 130 5.80 -13.39 5.08
C ASP A 130 6.23 -12.48 3.94
N ILE A 131 6.79 -11.31 4.26
CA ILE A 131 7.34 -10.41 3.24
C ILE A 131 8.47 -11.11 2.48
N GLY A 132 9.37 -11.77 3.21
CA GLY A 132 10.44 -12.53 2.57
C GLY A 132 9.91 -13.57 1.60
N GLN A 133 8.91 -14.33 2.04
CA GLN A 133 8.30 -15.35 1.17
C GLN A 133 7.69 -14.75 -0.07
N LEU A 134 7.04 -13.60 0.06
CA LEU A 134 6.41 -12.93 -1.08
C LEU A 134 7.43 -12.56 -2.16
N PHE A 135 8.62 -12.14 -1.75
CA PHE A 135 9.68 -11.75 -2.67
C PHE A 135 10.65 -12.90 -3.00
N SER A 136 10.34 -14.10 -2.55
CA SER A 136 11.23 -15.27 -2.68
C SER A 136 12.60 -15.01 -2.05
N LYS A 137 12.59 -14.35 -0.91
CA LYS A 137 13.78 -13.97 -0.14
C LYS A 137 13.64 -14.45 1.30
N SER A 138 14.70 -14.26 2.08
CA SER A 138 14.71 -14.63 3.50
C SER A 138 14.00 -13.61 4.37
N GLU A 139 13.69 -14.01 5.59
CA GLU A 139 13.19 -13.08 6.61
C GLU A 139 14.20 -11.97 6.89
N SER A 140 15.48 -12.32 6.97
CA SER A 140 16.56 -11.34 7.17
C SER A 140 16.61 -10.31 6.06
N TRP A 141 16.42 -10.75 4.82
CA TRP A 141 16.34 -9.84 3.68
C TRP A 141 15.21 -8.83 3.86
N ALA A 142 14.04 -9.30 4.26
CA ALA A 142 12.88 -8.43 4.46
C ALA A 142 13.13 -7.40 5.56
N ARG A 143 13.76 -7.82 6.66
CA ARG A 143 14.12 -6.93 7.76
C ARG A 143 15.10 -5.85 7.30
N VAL A 144 16.15 -6.24 6.59
CA VAL A 144 17.12 -5.29 6.04
C VAL A 144 16.47 -4.34 5.05
N ALA A 145 15.64 -4.86 4.16
CA ALA A 145 14.93 -4.04 3.18
C ALA A 145 14.04 -2.99 3.87
N TYR A 146 13.35 -3.40 4.93
CA TYR A 146 12.52 -2.48 5.71
C TYR A 146 13.36 -1.37 6.36
N TYR A 147 14.47 -1.73 6.99
CA TYR A 147 15.34 -0.74 7.62
C TYR A 147 15.92 0.24 6.60
N ARG A 148 16.30 -0.25 5.44
CA ARG A 148 16.78 0.61 4.36
C ARG A 148 15.68 1.54 3.86
N ALA A 149 14.47 1.03 3.70
CA ALA A 149 13.33 1.85 3.31
C ALA A 149 13.08 2.95 4.33
N LYS A 150 13.06 2.59 5.61
CA LYS A 150 12.87 3.54 6.71
C LYS A 150 13.94 4.61 6.70
N LYS A 151 15.20 4.20 6.52
CA LYS A 151 16.32 5.12 6.47
C LYS A 151 16.19 6.09 5.30
N MET A 152 15.82 5.60 4.13
CA MET A 152 15.59 6.44 2.96
C MET A 152 14.51 7.48 3.21
N ILE A 153 13.43 7.08 3.86
CA ILE A 153 12.32 7.99 4.19
C ILE A 153 12.80 9.06 5.16
N VAL A 154 13.50 8.65 6.23
CA VAL A 154 14.00 9.58 7.24
C VAL A 154 15.00 10.57 6.64
N GLU A 155 15.91 10.11 5.79
CA GLU A 155 16.88 10.96 5.11
C GLU A 155 16.20 11.99 4.22
N LYS A 156 15.19 11.59 3.46
CA LYS A 156 14.43 12.51 2.62
C LYS A 156 13.65 13.52 3.43
N MET A 157 13.11 13.11 4.58
CA MET A 157 12.45 14.02 5.50
C MET A 157 13.44 15.00 6.14
N GLY A 158 14.60 14.48 6.55
CA GLY A 158 15.67 15.29 7.12
C GLY A 158 16.26 16.27 6.13
N GLY A 159 16.40 15.84 4.87
CA GLY A 159 16.84 16.70 3.78
C GLY A 159 15.89 17.84 3.50
N ALA A 160 14.58 17.58 3.62
CA ALA A 160 13.55 18.60 3.48
C ALA A 160 13.55 19.59 4.67
N GLY A 161 14.01 19.13 5.85
CA GLY A 161 14.12 19.99 7.04
C GLY A 161 15.43 20.75 7.14
N ASN A 162 16.48 20.28 6.46
CA ASN A 162 17.78 20.91 6.52
C ASN A 162 17.92 22.11 5.55
N ASP A 163 17.00 22.25 4.64
CA ASP A 163 16.98 23.41 3.75
C ASP A 163 16.55 24.69 4.47
N GLU A 164 16.12 24.57 5.72
CA GLU A 164 15.77 25.73 6.53
C GLU A 164 16.92 26.17 7.47
N MET A 165 18.03 25.51 7.39
CA MET A 165 19.22 25.94 8.08
C MET A 165 20.24 26.44 7.07
#